data_c93cfef1a4e604c9a9f48b9a333eaa61
#
_entry.id   c93cfef1a4e604c9a9f48b9a333eaa61
#
_cell.length_a   1.000
_cell.length_b   1.000
_cell.length_c   1.000
_cell.angle_alpha   90.00
_cell.angle_beta   90.00
_cell.angle_gamma   90.00
#
_symmetry.space_group_name_H-M   'P 1'
#
loop_
_entity.id
_entity.type
_entity.pdbx_description
1 polymer ?
#
loop_
_entity_poly.entity_id
_entity_poly.type
_entity_poly.pdbx_seq_one_letter_code
_entity_poly.pdbx_strand_id
1 'polypeptide(L)'
;ARGTLLHRLFELLPDIEPAARAAAADSYLARLLPDLSDGNRIALVESIVALMARPDLMLLFSPAARAEAAIVGSVTTAGGQSISISGNVDRLLVEPGAVTIVDYKTAAHPPRSVPQKYVLQLALYRAVLSRLWPDRPVRAAVLWTATARFDEVAEDVMDATLAAYLEDVDAGTEPLDHKIEIDDRP
;
A
#
# COMPACT_ATOMS: atom_id res chain seq x y z
N ALA A 1 -4.36 -14.20 -7.83
CA ALA A 1 -3.08 -14.73 -8.33
C ALA A 1 -2.19 -13.66 -8.98
N ARG A 2 -2.67 -12.87 -9.99
CA ARG A 2 -1.82 -11.87 -10.69
C ARG A 2 -1.45 -10.68 -9.80
N GLY A 3 -2.37 -10.22 -8.94
CA GLY A 3 -2.13 -9.14 -7.99
C GLY A 3 -1.00 -9.47 -7.01
N THR A 4 -1.08 -10.60 -6.37
CA THR A 4 -0.07 -11.11 -5.43
C THR A 4 1.33 -11.21 -6.08
N LEU A 5 1.38 -11.55 -7.36
CA LEU A 5 2.64 -11.67 -8.11
C LEU A 5 3.28 -10.30 -8.39
N LEU A 6 2.46 -9.30 -8.74
CA LEU A 6 2.95 -7.93 -8.92
C LEU A 6 3.43 -7.31 -7.61
N HIS A 7 2.70 -7.51 -6.50
CA HIS A 7 3.15 -7.09 -5.17
C HIS A 7 4.52 -7.70 -4.85
N ARG A 8 4.69 -9.01 -5.09
CA ARG A 8 5.97 -9.68 -4.85
C ARG A 8 7.11 -9.14 -5.71
N LEU A 9 6.85 -8.76 -6.96
CA LEU A 9 7.87 -8.10 -7.79
C LEU A 9 8.24 -6.73 -7.23
N PHE A 10 7.27 -5.90 -6.84
CA PHE A 10 7.54 -4.61 -6.24
C PHE A 10 8.20 -4.69 -4.86
N GLU A 11 8.07 -5.82 -4.17
CA GLU A 11 8.82 -6.10 -2.94
C GLU A 11 10.29 -6.40 -3.23
N LEU A 12 10.58 -7.24 -4.23
CA LEU A 12 11.93 -7.78 -4.49
C LEU A 12 12.80 -6.88 -5.37
N LEU A 13 12.22 -6.25 -6.40
CA LEU A 13 12.99 -5.49 -7.39
C LEU A 13 13.71 -4.25 -6.84
N PRO A 14 13.23 -3.54 -5.81
CA PRO A 14 13.95 -2.39 -5.25
C PRO A 14 15.35 -2.71 -4.74
N ASP A 15 15.58 -3.95 -4.27
CA ASP A 15 16.89 -4.41 -3.78
C ASP A 15 17.83 -4.82 -4.92
N ILE A 16 17.35 -4.82 -6.15
CA ILE A 16 18.12 -5.14 -7.36
C ILE A 16 18.58 -3.84 -8.02
N GLU A 17 19.84 -3.82 -8.47
CA GLU A 17 20.38 -2.71 -9.25
C GLU A 17 19.46 -2.35 -10.43
N PRO A 18 19.17 -1.06 -10.66
CA PRO A 18 18.20 -0.63 -11.67
C PRO A 18 18.42 -1.23 -13.06
N ALA A 19 19.68 -1.36 -13.50
CA ALA A 19 20.01 -1.95 -14.80
C ALA A 19 19.67 -3.44 -14.92
N ALA A 20 19.58 -4.16 -13.80
CA ALA A 20 19.28 -5.60 -13.76
C ALA A 20 17.79 -5.92 -13.51
N ARG A 21 16.97 -4.92 -13.15
CA ARG A 21 15.55 -5.11 -12.76
C ARG A 21 14.72 -5.74 -13.87
N ALA A 22 14.91 -5.29 -15.11
CA ALA A 22 14.15 -5.83 -16.25
C ALA A 22 14.41 -7.34 -16.45
N ALA A 23 15.67 -7.75 -16.44
CA ALA A 23 16.05 -9.16 -16.58
C ALA A 23 15.57 -10.03 -15.41
N ALA A 24 15.65 -9.50 -14.18
CA ALA A 24 15.15 -10.18 -13.00
C ALA A 24 13.62 -10.36 -13.04
N ALA A 25 12.87 -9.31 -13.41
CA ALA A 25 11.43 -9.36 -13.57
C ALA A 25 11.00 -10.34 -14.67
N ASP A 26 11.67 -10.31 -15.83
CA ASP A 26 11.39 -11.24 -16.92
C ASP A 26 11.59 -12.70 -16.50
N SER A 27 12.71 -13.01 -15.88
CA SER A 27 13.02 -14.35 -15.37
C SER A 27 12.01 -14.83 -14.32
N TYR A 28 11.58 -13.95 -13.45
CA TYR A 28 10.58 -14.24 -12.40
C TYR A 28 9.21 -14.54 -13.03
N LEU A 29 8.76 -13.70 -13.98
CA LEU A 29 7.49 -13.85 -14.68
C LEU A 29 7.47 -15.10 -15.58
N ALA A 30 8.54 -15.39 -16.32
CA ALA A 30 8.65 -16.56 -17.16
C ALA A 30 8.48 -17.87 -16.36
N ARG A 31 9.01 -17.90 -15.13
CA ARG A 31 8.90 -19.06 -14.25
C ARG A 31 7.50 -19.23 -13.66
N LEU A 32 6.83 -18.13 -13.27
CA LEU A 32 5.56 -18.19 -12.55
C LEU A 32 4.32 -18.08 -13.43
N LEU A 33 4.48 -17.57 -14.64
CA LEU A 33 3.44 -17.43 -15.66
C LEU A 33 3.90 -18.05 -16.98
N PRO A 34 4.15 -19.38 -17.05
CA PRO A 34 4.68 -20.02 -18.26
C PRO A 34 3.74 -19.90 -19.47
N ASP A 35 2.43 -19.72 -19.22
CA ASP A 35 1.43 -19.55 -20.28
C ASP A 35 1.32 -18.10 -20.79
N LEU A 36 2.05 -17.16 -20.19
CA LEU A 36 2.07 -15.77 -20.66
C LEU A 36 2.96 -15.66 -21.90
N SER A 37 2.39 -15.17 -23.01
CA SER A 37 3.16 -14.98 -24.23
C SER A 37 4.35 -14.04 -24.02
N ASP A 38 5.44 -14.24 -24.75
CA ASP A 38 6.65 -13.42 -24.65
C ASP A 38 6.36 -11.93 -24.83
N GLY A 39 5.51 -11.57 -25.79
CA GLY A 39 5.12 -10.17 -26.02
C GLY A 39 4.40 -9.55 -24.81
N ASN A 40 3.47 -10.26 -24.19
CA ASN A 40 2.77 -9.79 -23.00
C ASN A 40 3.70 -9.74 -21.77
N ARG A 41 4.64 -10.66 -21.67
CA ARG A 41 5.64 -10.66 -20.59
C ARG A 41 6.57 -9.48 -20.69
N ILE A 42 7.10 -9.20 -21.88
CA ILE A 42 7.95 -8.03 -22.14
C ILE A 42 7.22 -6.74 -21.80
N ALA A 43 6.00 -6.56 -22.32
CA ALA A 43 5.19 -5.37 -22.04
C ALA A 43 4.93 -5.17 -20.53
N LEU A 44 4.70 -6.26 -19.80
CA LEU A 44 4.50 -6.21 -18.34
C LEU A 44 5.81 -5.81 -17.64
N VAL A 45 6.95 -6.36 -18.02
CA VAL A 45 8.26 -5.98 -17.48
C VAL A 45 8.55 -4.49 -17.71
N GLU A 46 8.33 -4.02 -18.94
CA GLU A 46 8.52 -2.60 -19.28
C GLU A 46 7.65 -1.69 -18.42
N SER A 47 6.37 -2.05 -18.21
CA SER A 47 5.45 -1.26 -17.38
C SER A 47 5.88 -1.21 -15.90
N ILE A 48 6.37 -2.34 -15.35
CA ILE A 48 6.86 -2.41 -13.97
C ILE A 48 8.11 -1.54 -13.81
N VAL A 49 9.09 -1.67 -14.70
CA VAL A 49 10.35 -0.92 -14.62
C VAL A 49 10.10 0.57 -14.83
N ALA A 50 9.23 0.94 -15.77
CA ALA A 50 8.86 2.34 -16.00
C ALA A 50 8.18 2.96 -14.78
N LEU A 51 7.28 2.22 -14.11
CA LEU A 51 6.63 2.67 -12.87
C LEU A 51 7.67 2.93 -11.76
N MET A 52 8.61 2.00 -11.56
CA MET A 52 9.65 2.13 -10.55
C MET A 52 10.65 3.26 -10.83
N ALA A 53 10.82 3.63 -12.11
CA ALA A 53 11.72 4.70 -12.54
C ALA A 53 11.06 6.10 -12.53
N ARG A 54 9.78 6.20 -12.18
CA ARG A 54 9.09 7.50 -12.09
C ARG A 54 9.76 8.37 -11.03
N PRO A 55 10.10 9.66 -11.33
CA PRO A 55 10.79 10.54 -10.39
C PRO A 55 10.04 10.77 -9.07
N ASP A 56 8.71 10.79 -9.11
CA ASP A 56 7.84 10.97 -7.94
C ASP A 56 7.70 9.72 -7.08
N LEU A 57 8.06 8.53 -7.59
CA LEU A 57 7.95 7.24 -6.90
C LEU A 57 9.30 6.57 -6.62
N MET A 58 10.40 7.08 -7.18
CA MET A 58 11.69 6.39 -7.12
C MET A 58 12.18 6.10 -5.70
N LEU A 59 11.88 6.95 -4.72
CA LEU A 59 12.24 6.72 -3.32
C LEU A 59 11.43 5.56 -2.71
N LEU A 60 10.18 5.38 -3.11
CA LEU A 60 9.36 4.25 -2.68
C LEU A 60 9.90 2.92 -3.17
N PHE A 61 10.59 2.92 -4.33
CA PHE A 61 11.22 1.74 -4.94
C PHE A 61 12.73 1.72 -4.77
N SER A 62 13.21 2.30 -3.69
CA SER A 62 14.62 2.28 -3.29
C SER A 62 14.79 1.47 -1.99
N PRO A 63 16.04 1.08 -1.63
CA PRO A 63 16.33 0.45 -0.35
C PRO A 63 16.00 1.31 0.88
N ALA A 64 15.72 2.61 0.69
CA ALA A 64 15.29 3.51 1.77
C ALA A 64 13.87 3.21 2.26
N ALA A 65 13.02 2.63 1.40
CA ALA A 65 11.66 2.25 1.75
C ALA A 65 11.60 0.76 2.12
N ARG A 66 10.89 0.45 3.20
CA ARG A 66 10.63 -0.93 3.62
C ARG A 66 9.45 -1.51 2.84
N ALA A 67 9.63 -2.72 2.29
CA ALA A 67 8.53 -3.52 1.75
C ALA A 67 7.82 -4.27 2.87
N GLU A 68 6.54 -4.58 2.69
CA GLU A 68 5.73 -5.43 3.57
C GLU A 68 5.91 -5.07 5.06
N ALA A 69 5.87 -3.76 5.36
CA ALA A 69 6.11 -3.30 6.72
C ALA A 69 4.91 -3.63 7.63
N ALA A 70 5.16 -4.44 8.66
CA ALA A 70 4.15 -4.79 9.64
C ALA A 70 3.77 -3.57 10.50
N ILE A 71 2.47 -3.32 10.61
CA ILE A 71 1.87 -2.29 11.46
C ILE A 71 1.09 -3.01 12.56
N VAL A 72 1.48 -2.77 13.81
CA VAL A 72 0.81 -3.34 14.99
C VAL A 72 0.62 -2.24 16.03
N GLY A 73 -0.58 -2.10 16.53
CA GLY A 73 -0.91 -1.10 17.53
C GLY A 73 -2.39 -1.12 17.93
N SER A 74 -2.86 -0.02 18.46
CA SER A 74 -4.27 0.13 18.79
C SER A 74 -4.74 1.57 18.57
N VAL A 75 -6.04 1.74 18.36
CA VAL A 75 -6.72 3.03 18.44
C VAL A 75 -7.75 2.95 19.56
N THR A 76 -8.09 4.09 20.16
CA THR A 76 -9.05 4.13 21.28
C THR A 76 -10.21 5.02 20.88
N THR A 77 -11.43 4.55 21.07
CA THR A 77 -12.65 5.31 20.84
C THR A 77 -12.86 6.37 21.93
N ALA A 78 -13.77 7.31 21.71
CA ALA A 78 -14.15 8.30 22.73
C ALA A 78 -14.76 7.64 23.97
N GLY A 79 -15.47 6.53 23.80
CA GLY A 79 -16.02 5.69 24.89
C GLY A 79 -14.97 4.89 25.66
N GLY A 80 -13.70 4.94 25.25
CA GLY A 80 -12.59 4.26 25.93
C GLY A 80 -12.35 2.82 25.47
N GLN A 81 -13.06 2.34 24.44
CA GLN A 81 -12.81 1.01 23.86
C GLN A 81 -11.51 1.01 23.06
N SER A 82 -10.64 0.05 23.34
CA SER A 82 -9.39 -0.16 22.57
C SER A 82 -9.62 -1.14 21.43
N ILE A 83 -9.28 -0.72 20.22
CA ILE A 83 -9.36 -1.52 19.00
C ILE A 83 -7.94 -1.87 18.58
N SER A 84 -7.62 -3.16 18.52
CA SER A 84 -6.31 -3.64 18.06
C SER A 84 -6.22 -3.53 16.54
N ILE A 85 -5.09 -3.04 16.06
CA ILE A 85 -4.77 -2.90 14.64
C ILE A 85 -3.57 -3.78 14.33
N SER A 86 -3.70 -4.62 13.33
CA SER A 86 -2.62 -5.47 12.82
C SER A 86 -2.75 -5.61 11.31
N GLY A 87 -1.65 -5.46 10.59
CA GLY A 87 -1.61 -5.63 9.14
C GLY A 87 -0.25 -5.23 8.56
N ASN A 88 -0.14 -5.22 7.26
CA ASN A 88 1.05 -4.81 6.54
C ASN A 88 0.72 -3.67 5.59
N VAL A 89 1.68 -2.77 5.39
CA VAL A 89 1.67 -1.83 4.28
C VAL A 89 2.70 -2.27 3.24
N ASP A 90 2.35 -2.19 1.97
CA ASP A 90 3.24 -2.64 0.88
C ASP A 90 4.54 -1.84 0.84
N ARG A 91 4.48 -0.54 1.18
CA ARG A 91 5.66 0.33 1.31
C ARG A 91 5.54 1.29 2.48
N LEU A 92 6.64 1.40 3.22
CA LEU A 92 6.85 2.38 4.27
C LEU A 92 8.15 3.13 4.00
N LEU A 93 8.05 4.43 3.73
CA LEU A 93 9.19 5.33 3.55
C LEU A 93 9.25 6.29 4.73
N VAL A 94 10.37 6.30 5.46
CA VAL A 94 10.61 7.21 6.59
C VAL A 94 11.68 8.21 6.20
N GLU A 95 11.29 9.47 6.06
CA GLU A 95 12.15 10.60 5.73
C GLU A 95 12.22 11.58 6.90
N PRO A 96 13.23 12.47 6.96
CA PRO A 96 13.32 13.47 8.03
C PRO A 96 12.08 14.35 8.18
N GLY A 97 11.38 14.66 7.08
CA GLY A 97 10.23 15.56 7.06
C GLY A 97 8.86 14.89 7.03
N ALA A 98 8.78 13.60 6.77
CA ALA A 98 7.51 12.88 6.66
C ALA A 98 7.70 11.37 6.76
N VAL A 99 6.62 10.66 7.08
CA VAL A 99 6.49 9.21 6.89
C VAL A 99 5.44 8.98 5.81
N THR A 100 5.72 8.13 4.85
CA THR A 100 4.78 7.80 3.76
C THR A 100 4.49 6.31 3.74
N ILE A 101 3.21 5.96 3.77
CA ILE A 101 2.73 4.59 3.57
C ILE A 101 2.01 4.48 2.23
N VAL A 102 2.25 3.39 1.52
CA VAL A 102 1.61 3.12 0.24
C VAL A 102 1.09 1.70 0.22
N ASP A 103 -0.13 1.57 -0.22
CA ASP A 103 -0.82 0.31 -0.43
C ASP A 103 -1.04 0.10 -1.94
N TYR A 104 -0.73 -1.11 -2.44
CA TYR A 104 -0.83 -1.45 -3.85
C TYR A 104 -2.17 -2.06 -4.19
N LYS A 105 -2.77 -1.59 -5.27
CA LYS A 105 -4.01 -2.14 -5.82
C LYS A 105 -3.84 -2.44 -7.31
N THR A 106 -4.33 -3.60 -7.76
CA THR A 106 -4.15 -4.10 -9.14
C THR A 106 -5.40 -3.98 -10.01
N ALA A 107 -6.32 -3.07 -9.69
CA ALA A 107 -7.49 -2.85 -10.52
C ALA A 107 -7.12 -2.32 -11.91
N ALA A 108 -7.56 -3.02 -12.96
CA ALA A 108 -7.37 -2.59 -14.35
C ALA A 108 -8.13 -1.29 -14.67
N HIS A 109 -9.26 -1.08 -14.00
CA HIS A 109 -10.07 0.13 -14.09
C HIS A 109 -10.26 0.71 -12.68
N PRO A 110 -9.25 1.44 -12.16
CA PRO A 110 -9.37 1.99 -10.82
C PRO A 110 -10.51 3.00 -10.73
N PRO A 111 -11.24 3.02 -9.61
CA PRO A 111 -12.31 3.98 -9.40
C PRO A 111 -11.79 5.42 -9.44
N ARG A 112 -12.67 6.41 -9.65
CA ARG A 112 -12.28 7.82 -9.72
C ARG A 112 -11.67 8.35 -8.42
N SER A 113 -12.16 7.85 -7.29
CA SER A 113 -11.66 8.15 -5.95
C SER A 113 -11.29 6.88 -5.22
N VAL A 114 -10.41 6.97 -4.23
CA VAL A 114 -10.03 5.84 -3.38
C VAL A 114 -11.28 5.35 -2.62
N PRO A 115 -11.64 4.06 -2.71
CA PRO A 115 -12.77 3.51 -2.00
C PRO A 115 -12.66 3.66 -0.48
N GLN A 116 -13.80 3.90 0.17
CA GLN A 116 -13.87 4.15 1.62
C GLN A 116 -13.17 3.07 2.45
N LYS A 117 -13.28 1.80 2.06
CA LYS A 117 -12.61 0.68 2.73
C LYS A 117 -11.08 0.82 2.76
N TYR A 118 -10.47 1.34 1.69
CA TYR A 118 -9.02 1.57 1.62
C TYR A 118 -8.64 2.85 2.39
N VAL A 119 -9.48 3.89 2.32
CA VAL A 119 -9.28 5.08 3.14
C VAL A 119 -9.26 4.72 4.63
N LEU A 120 -10.21 3.90 5.09
CA LEU A 120 -10.27 3.46 6.49
C LEU A 120 -9.04 2.64 6.88
N GLN A 121 -8.59 1.71 6.05
CA GLN A 121 -7.38 0.93 6.29
C GLN A 121 -6.17 1.85 6.48
N LEU A 122 -5.96 2.78 5.55
CA LEU A 122 -4.85 3.73 5.60
C LEU A 122 -4.96 4.68 6.80
N ALA A 123 -6.18 5.12 7.16
CA ALA A 123 -6.43 5.97 8.32
C ALA A 123 -6.07 5.26 9.64
N LEU A 124 -6.41 3.98 9.78
CA LEU A 124 -6.06 3.17 10.94
C LEU A 124 -4.54 2.98 11.05
N TYR A 125 -3.86 2.66 9.95
CA TYR A 125 -2.40 2.54 9.93
C TYR A 125 -1.73 3.89 10.24
N ARG A 126 -2.22 4.98 9.64
CA ARG A 126 -1.74 6.32 9.92
C ARG A 126 -1.89 6.67 11.41
N ALA A 127 -3.02 6.36 12.05
CA ALA A 127 -3.24 6.63 13.46
C ALA A 127 -2.25 5.90 14.38
N VAL A 128 -1.88 4.66 14.04
CA VAL A 128 -0.84 3.91 14.78
C VAL A 128 0.53 4.55 14.56
N LEU A 129 0.89 4.83 13.30
CA LEU A 129 2.22 5.35 12.95
C LEU A 129 2.45 6.78 13.46
N SER A 130 1.43 7.63 13.51
CA SER A 130 1.53 9.00 14.04
C SER A 130 1.92 9.04 15.53
N ARG A 131 1.69 7.96 16.26
CA ARG A 131 2.17 7.83 17.65
C ARG A 131 3.66 7.50 17.73
N LEU A 132 4.19 6.81 16.71
CA LEU A 132 5.62 6.48 16.63
C LEU A 132 6.44 7.68 16.13
N TRP A 133 5.85 8.51 15.29
CA TRP A 133 6.48 9.71 14.72
C TRP A 133 5.59 10.95 14.95
N PRO A 134 5.48 11.42 16.21
CA PRO A 134 4.62 12.56 16.54
C PRO A 134 5.16 13.90 16.02
N ASP A 135 6.42 13.94 15.62
CA ASP A 135 7.16 15.12 15.14
C ASP A 135 7.03 15.35 13.63
N ARG A 136 6.39 14.43 12.91
CA ARG A 136 6.27 14.53 11.43
C ARG A 136 4.95 13.96 10.92
N PRO A 137 4.44 14.50 9.80
CA PRO A 137 3.21 14.01 9.20
C PRO A 137 3.38 12.58 8.67
N VAL A 138 2.35 11.77 8.84
CA VAL A 138 2.21 10.46 8.21
C VAL A 138 1.27 10.60 7.02
N ARG A 139 1.79 10.47 5.81
CA ARG A 139 1.06 10.52 4.54
C ARG A 139 0.68 9.11 4.11
N ALA A 140 -0.42 8.99 3.39
CA ALA A 140 -0.89 7.71 2.89
C ALA A 140 -1.37 7.81 1.44
N ALA A 141 -1.10 6.79 0.65
CA ALA A 141 -1.49 6.74 -0.75
C ALA A 141 -1.85 5.33 -1.21
N VAL A 142 -2.61 5.24 -2.28
CA VAL A 142 -2.86 4.02 -3.04
C VAL A 142 -2.13 4.10 -4.37
N LEU A 143 -1.34 3.07 -4.69
CA LEU A 143 -0.72 2.91 -5.99
C LEU A 143 -1.49 1.85 -6.80
N TRP A 144 -2.16 2.29 -7.86
CA TRP A 144 -2.85 1.43 -8.80
C TRP A 144 -1.85 0.89 -9.82
N THR A 145 -1.31 -0.29 -9.56
CA THR A 145 -0.18 -0.84 -10.29
C THR A 145 -0.46 -1.13 -11.77
N ALA A 146 -1.71 -1.45 -12.12
CA ALA A 146 -2.10 -1.72 -13.50
C ALA A 146 -2.14 -0.47 -14.40
N THR A 147 -2.32 0.72 -13.81
CA THR A 147 -2.45 2.00 -14.53
C THR A 147 -1.37 3.00 -14.18
N ALA A 148 -0.46 2.63 -13.29
CA ALA A 148 0.59 3.53 -12.75
C ALA A 148 0.02 4.82 -12.13
N ARG A 149 -1.24 4.80 -11.67
CA ARG A 149 -1.87 5.94 -10.99
C ARG A 149 -1.53 5.91 -9.50
N PHE A 150 -1.14 7.07 -8.98
CA PHE A 150 -0.81 7.28 -7.58
C PHE A 150 -1.81 8.27 -6.98
N ASP A 151 -2.60 7.82 -6.02
CA ASP A 151 -3.62 8.63 -5.37
C ASP A 151 -3.22 8.83 -3.90
N GLU A 152 -2.74 10.01 -3.57
CA GLU A 152 -2.55 10.40 -2.18
C GLU A 152 -3.93 10.65 -1.53
N VAL A 153 -4.12 10.11 -0.32
CA VAL A 153 -5.35 10.30 0.45
C VAL A 153 -5.18 11.52 1.36
N ALA A 154 -6.04 12.50 1.20
CA ALA A 154 -5.98 13.72 1.99
C ALA A 154 -6.17 13.44 3.50
N GLU A 155 -5.45 14.18 4.33
CA GLU A 155 -5.41 13.97 5.78
C GLU A 155 -6.80 14.15 6.41
N ASP A 156 -7.52 15.19 6.03
CA ASP A 156 -8.88 15.48 6.49
C ASP A 156 -9.88 14.37 6.13
N VAL A 157 -9.71 13.74 4.96
CA VAL A 157 -10.53 12.60 4.54
C VAL A 157 -10.25 11.39 5.42
N MET A 158 -8.99 11.12 5.73
CA MET A 158 -8.61 10.03 6.64
C MET A 158 -9.12 10.29 8.06
N ASP A 159 -8.98 11.51 8.56
CA ASP A 159 -9.43 11.88 9.91
C ASP A 159 -10.95 11.76 10.04
N ALA A 160 -11.71 12.26 9.06
CA ALA A 160 -13.17 12.13 9.06
C ALA A 160 -13.61 10.66 8.96
N THR A 161 -12.94 9.85 8.15
CA THR A 161 -13.24 8.42 8.01
C THR A 161 -12.96 7.65 9.31
N LEU A 162 -11.84 7.94 9.96
CA LEU A 162 -11.49 7.32 11.23
C LEU A 162 -12.48 7.72 12.33
N ALA A 163 -12.83 9.00 12.43
CA ALA A 163 -13.79 9.49 13.42
C ALA A 163 -15.14 8.79 13.28
N ALA A 164 -15.69 8.73 12.06
CA ALA A 164 -16.95 8.05 11.80
C ALA A 164 -16.90 6.55 12.19
N TYR A 165 -15.82 5.86 11.86
CA TYR A 165 -15.64 4.46 12.23
C TYR A 165 -15.59 4.26 13.75
N LEU A 166 -14.88 5.12 14.48
CA LEU A 166 -14.78 5.03 15.93
C LEU A 166 -16.12 5.34 16.63
N GLU A 167 -16.92 6.28 16.08
CA GLU A 167 -18.27 6.56 16.55
C GLU A 167 -19.21 5.37 16.33
N ASP A 168 -19.13 4.70 15.17
CA ASP A 168 -19.92 3.50 14.86
C ASP A 168 -19.59 2.36 15.83
N VAL A 169 -18.33 2.18 16.21
CA VAL A 169 -17.91 1.19 17.20
C VAL A 169 -18.45 1.52 18.59
N ASP A 170 -18.38 2.78 19.01
CA ASP A 170 -18.98 3.22 20.30
C ASP A 170 -20.50 3.05 20.31
N ALA A 171 -21.16 3.12 19.16
CA ALA A 171 -22.59 2.85 18.99
C ALA A 171 -22.95 1.35 18.96
N GLY A 172 -21.96 0.46 19.05
CA GLY A 172 -22.15 -0.99 19.13
C GLY A 172 -21.92 -1.76 17.83
N THR A 173 -21.36 -1.12 16.80
CA THR A 173 -20.88 -1.84 15.61
C THR A 173 -19.64 -2.67 15.98
N GLU A 174 -19.62 -3.95 15.58
CA GLU A 174 -18.43 -4.77 15.79
C GLU A 174 -17.23 -4.17 15.05
N PRO A 175 -16.06 -4.01 15.72
CA PRO A 175 -14.85 -3.58 15.06
C PRO A 175 -14.49 -4.53 13.92
N LEU A 176 -13.88 -4.00 12.86
CA LEU A 176 -13.28 -4.81 11.82
C LEU A 176 -12.34 -5.83 12.44
N ASP A 177 -12.43 -7.08 11.98
CA ASP A 177 -11.67 -8.20 12.51
C ASP A 177 -10.16 -7.88 12.52
N HIS A 178 -9.44 -8.33 13.54
CA HIS A 178 -8.10 -7.91 13.96
C HIS A 178 -7.00 -7.94 12.89
N LYS A 179 -7.28 -8.51 11.73
CA LYS A 179 -6.41 -8.54 10.58
C LYS A 179 -7.03 -7.74 9.44
N ILE A 180 -6.58 -6.49 9.28
CA ILE A 180 -7.03 -5.65 8.15
C ILE A 180 -6.31 -6.14 6.88
N GLU A 181 -6.61 -7.36 6.46
CA GLU A 181 -6.40 -7.82 5.11
C GLU A 181 -7.67 -7.51 4.32
N ILE A 182 -7.67 -6.38 3.62
CA ILE A 182 -8.74 -6.13 2.65
C ILE A 182 -8.43 -7.00 1.45
N ASP A 183 -9.17 -8.14 1.40
CA ASP A 183 -9.11 -9.08 0.29
C ASP A 183 -9.48 -8.35 -1.02
N ASP A 184 -8.51 -8.22 -1.91
CA ASP A 184 -8.67 -7.65 -3.25
C ASP A 184 -9.18 -8.68 -4.27
N ARG A 185 -9.75 -9.81 -3.80
CA ARG A 185 -10.35 -10.77 -4.73
C ARG A 185 -11.59 -10.14 -5.39
N PRO A 186 -11.63 -10.18 -6.74
CA PRO A 186 -12.77 -9.69 -7.51
C PRO A 186 -14.06 -10.46 -7.21
#